data_599154d3f56050baee83ebe97cff1f04
#
_entry.id   599154d3f56050baee83ebe97cff1f04
#
_cell.length_a   1.000
_cell.length_b   1.000
_cell.length_c   1.000
_cell.angle_alpha   90.00
_cell.angle_beta   90.00
_cell.angle_gamma   90.00
#
_symmetry.space_group_name_H-M   'P 1'
#
loop_
_entity.id
_entity.type
_entity.pdbx_description
1 polymer ?
#
loop_
_entity_poly.entity_id
_entity_poly.type
_entity_poly.pdbx_seq_one_letter_code
_entity_poly.pdbx_strand_id
1 'polypeptide(L)'
;MNDLHVFDAHADTISYLRYAKQDLRHSPGHWDLDRAGEFAGFGQVFALWADWVPRDALWAECQGQHEVYLTMLARYPERIRHCRTARDAEDAWRAGKAAAFLSVEGAEMLDCDIAKLDIAADWGVRALNLTWNFANDLSGSNCERSEQGLSARGRDFLRAMEERGILPDVSHLSDAGTWDVLRWARGPVIASHSNARALCPHRRNLTDDMFRAIRDSGGFVGLNAYLPFVGGGGTMEDLAGHLEHFLSLDGEKTLGLGGD
;
A
#
# COMPACT_ATOMS: atom_id res chain seq x y z
N MET A 1 22.70 16.39 -2.66
CA MET A 1 21.84 15.32 -2.15
C MET A 1 21.04 15.89 -0.98
N ASN A 2 19.75 15.69 -0.94
CA ASN A 2 18.90 16.09 0.17
C ASN A 2 19.15 15.11 1.34
N ASP A 3 19.36 15.58 2.56
CA ASP A 3 19.63 14.73 3.73
C ASP A 3 18.38 13.98 4.23
N LEU A 4 17.25 14.11 3.52
CA LEU A 4 15.98 13.47 3.88
C LEU A 4 15.96 11.99 3.50
N HIS A 5 15.38 11.20 4.40
CA HIS A 5 14.91 9.85 4.12
C HIS A 5 13.40 9.90 3.90
N VAL A 6 12.94 9.34 2.79
CA VAL A 6 11.54 9.32 2.41
C VAL A 6 11.07 7.88 2.32
N PHE A 7 9.89 7.60 2.85
CA PHE A 7 9.20 6.31 2.70
C PHE A 7 7.80 6.57 2.16
N ASP A 8 7.50 5.90 1.04
CA ASP A 8 6.19 5.94 0.40
C ASP A 8 5.58 4.53 0.42
N ALA A 9 4.41 4.43 1.05
CA ALA A 9 3.76 3.15 1.34
C ALA A 9 2.93 2.60 0.18
N HIS A 10 2.77 3.34 -0.93
CA HIS A 10 1.99 2.86 -2.07
C HIS A 10 2.34 3.54 -3.38
N ALA A 11 2.60 2.76 -4.41
CA ALA A 11 2.65 3.22 -5.80
C ALA A 11 2.36 2.08 -6.79
N ASP A 12 1.59 2.39 -7.83
CA ASP A 12 1.23 1.49 -8.94
C ASP A 12 2.27 1.46 -10.06
N THR A 13 3.49 1.83 -9.73
CA THR A 13 4.60 1.94 -10.69
C THR A 13 4.81 0.67 -11.51
N ILE A 14 4.64 -0.53 -10.90
CA ILE A 14 4.87 -1.81 -11.59
C ILE A 14 3.87 -2.01 -12.72
N SER A 15 2.59 -1.78 -12.45
CA SER A 15 1.51 -1.88 -13.43
C SER A 15 1.74 -0.89 -14.57
N TYR A 16 2.08 0.35 -14.23
CA TYR A 16 2.39 1.40 -15.20
C TYR A 16 3.57 0.99 -16.12
N LEU A 17 4.69 0.52 -15.57
CA LEU A 17 5.85 0.08 -16.34
C LEU A 17 5.52 -1.07 -17.29
N ARG A 18 4.69 -2.03 -16.82
CA ARG A 18 4.25 -3.17 -17.62
C ARG A 18 3.46 -2.73 -18.85
N TYR A 19 2.48 -1.84 -18.70
CA TYR A 19 1.61 -1.40 -19.80
C TYR A 19 2.24 -0.35 -20.68
N ALA A 20 2.87 0.65 -20.12
CA ALA A 20 3.52 1.72 -20.87
C ALA A 20 4.86 1.30 -21.47
N LYS A 21 5.37 0.08 -21.15
CA LYS A 21 6.68 -0.43 -21.56
C LYS A 21 7.80 0.57 -21.26
N GLN A 22 7.69 1.22 -20.10
CA GLN A 22 8.64 2.23 -19.64
C GLN A 22 9.77 1.60 -18.83
N ASP A 23 10.80 2.39 -18.59
CA ASP A 23 11.97 2.00 -17.80
C ASP A 23 11.90 2.64 -16.41
N LEU A 24 12.32 1.90 -15.38
CA LEU A 24 12.33 2.40 -14.01
C LEU A 24 13.38 3.48 -13.75
N ARG A 25 14.46 3.55 -14.54
CA ARG A 25 15.52 4.51 -14.30
C ARG A 25 15.06 5.93 -14.46
N HIS A 26 14.36 6.21 -15.55
CA HIS A 26 13.77 7.50 -15.88
C HIS A 26 12.40 7.28 -16.50
N SER A 27 11.35 7.71 -15.83
CA SER A 27 9.97 7.47 -16.21
C SER A 27 9.18 8.77 -16.23
N PRO A 28 8.26 8.97 -17.18
CA PRO A 28 7.29 10.05 -17.12
C PRO A 28 6.21 9.83 -16.04
N GLY A 29 6.17 8.64 -15.41
CA GLY A 29 5.30 8.35 -14.27
C GLY A 29 5.71 9.11 -13.00
N HIS A 30 5.03 8.82 -11.90
CA HIS A 30 5.21 9.57 -10.66
C HIS A 30 6.49 9.20 -9.91
N TRP A 31 7.01 7.99 -10.10
CA TRP A 31 8.22 7.51 -9.44
C TRP A 31 9.25 6.95 -10.42
N ASP A 32 10.54 7.22 -10.18
CA ASP A 32 11.68 6.61 -10.87
C ASP A 32 12.96 6.65 -10.01
N LEU A 33 13.99 5.91 -10.45
CA LEU A 33 15.26 5.80 -9.74
C LEU A 33 16.08 7.09 -9.77
N ASP A 34 15.94 7.92 -10.81
CA ASP A 34 16.71 9.18 -10.89
C ASP A 34 16.19 10.16 -9.84
N ARG A 35 14.88 10.30 -9.69
CA ARG A 35 14.24 11.13 -8.63
C ARG A 35 14.46 10.56 -7.23
N ALA A 36 14.32 9.24 -7.06
CA ALA A 36 14.58 8.60 -5.77
C ALA A 36 16.04 8.82 -5.31
N GLY A 37 16.98 8.89 -6.24
CA GLY A 37 18.41 9.13 -5.98
C GLY A 37 18.74 10.56 -5.52
N GLU A 38 17.79 11.49 -5.52
CA GLU A 38 17.96 12.86 -4.99
C GLU A 38 17.90 12.90 -3.45
N PHE A 39 17.38 11.85 -2.82
CA PHE A 39 17.24 11.71 -1.37
C PHE A 39 18.41 10.91 -0.77
N ALA A 40 18.69 11.11 0.52
CA ALA A 40 19.66 10.32 1.26
C ALA A 40 19.22 8.85 1.39
N GLY A 41 17.92 8.60 1.44
CA GLY A 41 17.32 7.28 1.37
C GLY A 41 15.88 7.38 0.86
N PHE A 42 15.50 6.48 -0.05
CA PHE A 42 14.13 6.35 -0.52
C PHE A 42 13.64 4.92 -0.35
N GLY A 43 12.49 4.75 0.31
CA GLY A 43 11.77 3.48 0.41
C GLY A 43 10.44 3.57 -0.33
N GLN A 44 10.18 2.61 -1.21
CA GLN A 44 8.92 2.52 -1.95
C GLN A 44 8.29 1.15 -1.76
N VAL A 45 7.00 1.15 -1.42
CA VAL A 45 6.16 -0.04 -1.53
C VAL A 45 5.51 -0.05 -2.92
N PHE A 46 5.84 -1.05 -3.71
CA PHE A 46 5.27 -1.26 -5.04
C PHE A 46 4.07 -2.20 -4.93
N ALA A 47 2.92 -1.74 -5.39
CA ALA A 47 1.71 -2.54 -5.42
C ALA A 47 1.63 -3.41 -6.69
N LEU A 48 1.16 -4.63 -6.51
CA LEU A 48 0.70 -5.50 -7.59
C LEU A 48 -0.82 -5.39 -7.65
N TRP A 49 -1.33 -4.75 -8.71
CA TRP A 49 -2.73 -4.37 -8.85
C TRP A 49 -3.20 -4.35 -10.30
N ALA A 50 -4.47 -4.69 -10.54
CA ALA A 50 -5.11 -4.57 -11.84
C ALA A 50 -6.63 -4.49 -11.77
N ASP A 51 -7.24 -3.68 -12.63
CA ASP A 51 -8.70 -3.64 -12.86
C ASP A 51 -9.10 -3.82 -14.34
N TRP A 52 -8.11 -3.90 -15.25
CA TRP A 52 -8.30 -3.95 -16.71
C TRP A 52 -8.30 -5.36 -17.29
N VAL A 53 -8.14 -6.39 -16.47
CA VAL A 53 -8.24 -7.79 -16.88
C VAL A 53 -9.46 -8.45 -16.26
N PRO A 54 -10.03 -9.50 -16.88
CA PRO A 54 -11.08 -10.29 -16.28
C PRO A 54 -10.64 -10.90 -14.93
N ARG A 55 -11.59 -11.13 -14.05
CA ARG A 55 -11.31 -11.61 -12.68
C ARG A 55 -10.54 -12.95 -12.65
N ASP A 56 -10.83 -13.85 -13.58
CA ASP A 56 -10.14 -15.13 -13.74
C ASP A 56 -8.71 -15.01 -14.31
N ALA A 57 -8.31 -13.82 -14.77
CA ALA A 57 -6.96 -13.52 -15.25
C ALA A 57 -6.11 -12.76 -14.22
N LEU A 58 -6.67 -12.33 -13.07
CA LEU A 58 -5.97 -11.49 -12.10
C LEU A 58 -4.72 -12.17 -11.53
N TRP A 59 -4.78 -13.46 -11.25
CA TRP A 59 -3.59 -14.20 -10.79
C TRP A 59 -2.46 -14.22 -11.82
N ALA A 60 -2.77 -14.47 -13.08
CA ALA A 60 -1.78 -14.43 -14.15
C ALA A 60 -1.20 -13.03 -14.35
N GLU A 61 -2.02 -12.00 -14.19
CA GLU A 61 -1.58 -10.60 -14.23
C GLU A 61 -0.67 -10.27 -13.05
N CYS A 62 -1.01 -10.70 -11.82
CA CYS A 62 -0.19 -10.56 -10.64
C CYS A 62 1.20 -11.18 -10.83
N GLN A 63 1.26 -12.40 -11.37
CA GLN A 63 2.53 -13.08 -11.72
C GLN A 63 3.33 -12.27 -12.75
N GLY A 64 2.68 -11.77 -13.80
CA GLY A 64 3.35 -10.95 -14.80
C GLY A 64 3.88 -9.62 -14.27
N GLN A 65 3.19 -8.99 -13.34
CA GLN A 65 3.69 -7.79 -12.64
C GLN A 65 4.88 -8.12 -11.73
N HIS A 66 4.83 -9.25 -11.01
CA HIS A 66 5.97 -9.72 -10.22
C HIS A 66 7.22 -9.99 -11.09
N GLU A 67 7.06 -10.54 -12.29
CA GLU A 67 8.15 -10.71 -13.26
C GLU A 67 8.76 -9.37 -13.69
N VAL A 68 7.93 -8.33 -13.91
CA VAL A 68 8.41 -6.97 -14.19
C VAL A 68 9.22 -6.45 -13.00
N TYR A 69 8.72 -6.61 -11.78
CA TYR A 69 9.43 -6.22 -10.56
C TYR A 69 10.82 -6.88 -10.47
N LEU A 70 10.90 -8.19 -10.65
CA LEU A 70 12.19 -8.91 -10.64
C LEU A 70 13.14 -8.43 -11.74
N THR A 71 12.60 -8.16 -12.94
CA THR A 71 13.38 -7.64 -14.07
C THR A 71 13.99 -6.28 -13.75
N MET A 72 13.24 -5.38 -13.07
CA MET A 72 13.74 -4.08 -12.64
C MET A 72 14.87 -4.20 -11.62
N LEU A 73 14.71 -5.07 -10.62
CA LEU A 73 15.74 -5.33 -9.62
C LEU A 73 17.03 -5.86 -10.26
N ALA A 74 16.88 -6.81 -11.21
CA ALA A 74 18.02 -7.39 -11.92
C ALA A 74 18.72 -6.40 -12.86
N ARG A 75 17.96 -5.44 -13.41
CA ARG A 75 18.51 -4.42 -14.34
C ARG A 75 19.28 -3.32 -13.64
N TYR A 76 18.90 -2.99 -12.39
CA TYR A 76 19.51 -1.87 -11.63
C TYR A 76 19.99 -2.30 -10.23
N PRO A 77 20.77 -3.38 -10.12
CA PRO A 77 21.15 -3.95 -8.82
C PRO A 77 21.99 -3.01 -7.96
N GLU A 78 22.63 -2.00 -8.59
CA GLU A 78 23.42 -0.96 -7.90
C GLU A 78 22.54 0.22 -7.41
N ARG A 79 21.29 0.32 -7.85
CA ARG A 79 20.40 1.47 -7.57
C ARG A 79 19.20 1.14 -6.69
N ILE A 80 18.75 -0.11 -6.70
CA ILE A 80 17.56 -0.56 -5.97
C ILE A 80 17.79 -1.94 -5.36
N ARG A 81 17.20 -2.19 -4.21
CA ARG A 81 17.29 -3.48 -3.51
C ARG A 81 15.92 -3.88 -2.99
N HIS A 82 15.54 -5.14 -3.21
CA HIS A 82 14.37 -5.74 -2.54
C HIS A 82 14.60 -5.82 -1.03
N CYS A 83 13.61 -5.38 -0.27
CA CYS A 83 13.61 -5.32 1.17
C CYS A 83 12.38 -6.03 1.74
N ARG A 84 12.57 -6.69 2.88
CA ARG A 84 11.51 -7.38 3.63
C ARG A 84 11.36 -6.84 5.04
N THR A 85 12.36 -6.11 5.51
CA THR A 85 12.44 -5.58 6.88
C THR A 85 12.97 -4.13 6.86
N ALA A 86 12.74 -3.39 7.96
CA ALA A 86 13.33 -2.06 8.13
C ALA A 86 14.86 -2.10 8.06
N ARG A 87 15.49 -3.16 8.60
CA ARG A 87 16.94 -3.34 8.53
C ARG A 87 17.44 -3.48 7.08
N ASP A 88 16.68 -4.19 6.23
CA ASP A 88 17.04 -4.29 4.81
C ASP A 88 17.01 -2.91 4.13
N ALA A 89 16.03 -2.06 4.48
CA ALA A 89 15.93 -0.70 3.97
C ALA A 89 17.11 0.16 4.43
N GLU A 90 17.46 0.12 5.71
CA GLU A 90 18.64 0.82 6.24
C GLU A 90 19.94 0.38 5.56
N ASP A 91 20.10 -0.93 5.32
CA ASP A 91 21.26 -1.48 4.63
C ASP A 91 21.28 -1.06 3.15
N ALA A 92 20.12 -0.96 2.48
CA ALA A 92 19.99 -0.43 1.12
C ALA A 92 20.40 1.04 1.08
N TRP A 93 19.89 1.87 1.98
CA TRP A 93 20.20 3.30 2.05
C TRP A 93 21.69 3.55 2.35
N ARG A 94 22.29 2.81 3.28
CA ARG A 94 23.75 2.88 3.53
C ARG A 94 24.58 2.51 2.29
N ALA A 95 24.04 1.67 1.42
CA ALA A 95 24.66 1.31 0.14
C ALA A 95 24.30 2.27 -1.02
N GLY A 96 23.60 3.39 -0.75
CA GLY A 96 23.16 4.35 -1.77
C GLY A 96 22.09 3.83 -2.72
N LYS A 97 21.27 2.86 -2.25
CA LYS A 97 20.21 2.24 -3.05
C LYS A 97 18.81 2.58 -2.52
N ALA A 98 17.85 2.68 -3.43
CA ALA A 98 16.45 2.72 -3.04
C ALA A 98 16.02 1.37 -2.43
N ALA A 99 15.20 1.41 -1.38
CA ALA A 99 14.61 0.23 -0.75
C ALA A 99 13.27 -0.08 -1.40
N ALA A 100 13.12 -1.27 -1.99
CA ALA A 100 11.90 -1.72 -2.65
C ALA A 100 11.18 -2.76 -1.80
N PHE A 101 9.95 -2.48 -1.45
CA PHE A 101 9.03 -3.42 -0.82
C PHE A 101 7.92 -3.82 -1.80
N LEU A 102 7.25 -4.94 -1.55
CA LEU A 102 6.11 -5.39 -2.33
C LEU A 102 4.84 -5.40 -1.49
N SER A 103 3.74 -4.98 -2.09
CA SER A 103 2.38 -5.21 -1.63
C SER A 103 1.51 -5.84 -2.72
N VAL A 104 0.36 -6.33 -2.32
CA VAL A 104 -0.72 -6.74 -3.23
C VAL A 104 -1.95 -5.91 -2.91
N GLU A 105 -2.49 -5.24 -3.89
CA GLU A 105 -3.69 -4.43 -3.72
C GLU A 105 -4.92 -5.16 -4.23
N GLY A 106 -5.70 -5.65 -3.26
CA GLY A 106 -6.84 -6.52 -3.49
C GLY A 106 -6.47 -8.01 -3.45
N ALA A 107 -7.02 -8.75 -2.47
CA ALA A 107 -6.79 -10.20 -2.35
C ALA A 107 -7.32 -10.98 -3.56
N GLU A 108 -8.19 -10.38 -4.37
CA GLU A 108 -8.63 -10.92 -5.66
C GLU A 108 -7.49 -11.16 -6.64
N MET A 109 -6.38 -10.40 -6.54
CA MET A 109 -5.15 -10.67 -7.30
C MET A 109 -4.56 -12.05 -7.00
N LEU A 110 -4.88 -12.59 -5.83
CA LEU A 110 -4.50 -13.94 -5.37
C LEU A 110 -5.71 -14.90 -5.38
N ASP A 111 -6.79 -14.60 -6.11
CA ASP A 111 -8.07 -15.34 -6.09
C ASP A 111 -8.64 -15.54 -4.68
N CYS A 112 -8.29 -14.69 -3.72
CA CYS A 112 -8.62 -14.84 -2.29
C CYS A 112 -8.21 -16.23 -1.74
N ASP A 113 -7.12 -16.81 -2.25
CA ASP A 113 -6.64 -18.16 -1.94
C ASP A 113 -5.39 -18.12 -1.03
N ILE A 114 -5.46 -18.81 0.12
CA ILE A 114 -4.35 -18.89 1.07
C ILE A 114 -3.13 -19.58 0.44
N ALA A 115 -3.31 -20.54 -0.47
CA ALA A 115 -2.17 -21.17 -1.14
C ALA A 115 -1.40 -20.17 -2.05
N LYS A 116 -2.10 -19.21 -2.67
CA LYS A 116 -1.45 -18.12 -3.42
C LYS A 116 -0.86 -17.06 -2.51
N LEU A 117 -1.42 -16.88 -1.32
CA LEU A 117 -0.83 -16.02 -0.29
C LEU A 117 0.53 -16.56 0.17
N ASP A 118 0.73 -17.90 0.23
CA ASP A 118 2.04 -18.50 0.50
C ASP A 118 3.06 -18.09 -0.57
N ILE A 119 2.66 -18.15 -1.84
CA ILE A 119 3.52 -17.74 -2.96
C ILE A 119 3.88 -16.25 -2.87
N ALA A 120 2.89 -15.38 -2.58
CA ALA A 120 3.12 -13.95 -2.42
C ALA A 120 4.07 -13.64 -1.23
N ALA A 121 3.96 -14.37 -0.13
CA ALA A 121 4.88 -14.26 1.01
C ALA A 121 6.32 -14.64 0.63
N ASP A 122 6.49 -15.69 -0.18
CA ASP A 122 7.79 -16.11 -0.72
C ASP A 122 8.38 -15.05 -1.67
N TRP A 123 7.56 -14.37 -2.47
CA TRP A 123 7.98 -13.22 -3.26
C TRP A 123 8.45 -12.03 -2.41
N GLY A 124 8.11 -12.02 -1.12
CA GLY A 124 8.47 -10.95 -0.19
C GLY A 124 7.40 -9.87 -0.06
N VAL A 125 6.16 -10.15 -0.40
CA VAL A 125 5.02 -9.26 -0.09
C VAL A 125 4.95 -9.03 1.42
N ARG A 126 4.76 -7.78 1.84
CA ARG A 126 4.72 -7.35 3.25
C ARG A 126 3.46 -6.60 3.65
N ALA A 127 2.64 -6.21 2.69
CA ALA A 127 1.32 -5.64 2.93
C ALA A 127 0.31 -6.16 1.91
N LEU A 128 -0.95 -6.26 2.28
CA LEU A 128 -2.01 -6.70 1.38
C LEU A 128 -3.35 -6.09 1.77
N ASN A 129 -4.04 -5.50 0.79
CA ASN A 129 -5.42 -5.05 0.91
C ASN A 129 -6.36 -6.23 0.70
N LEU A 130 -7.30 -6.45 1.62
CA LEU A 130 -8.26 -7.57 1.49
C LEU A 130 -9.22 -7.39 0.31
N THR A 131 -9.49 -6.14 -0.07
CA THR A 131 -10.25 -5.77 -1.28
C THR A 131 -9.59 -4.59 -1.97
N TRP A 132 -9.79 -4.47 -3.28
CA TRP A 132 -9.75 -3.19 -3.97
C TRP A 132 -11.15 -2.55 -3.97
N ASN A 133 -11.55 -1.85 -5.02
CA ASN A 133 -12.86 -1.17 -5.09
C ASN A 133 -14.06 -2.11 -5.16
N PHE A 134 -13.85 -3.39 -5.48
CA PHE A 134 -14.93 -4.39 -5.55
C PHE A 134 -14.92 -5.29 -4.32
N ALA A 135 -16.11 -5.61 -3.82
CA ALA A 135 -16.24 -6.63 -2.78
C ALA A 135 -15.85 -8.01 -3.33
N ASN A 136 -15.28 -8.82 -2.47
CA ASN A 136 -14.92 -10.20 -2.77
C ASN A 136 -15.44 -11.17 -1.69
N ASP A 137 -14.96 -12.40 -1.68
CA ASP A 137 -15.38 -13.42 -0.71
C ASP A 137 -14.91 -13.13 0.73
N LEU A 138 -13.94 -12.22 0.90
CA LEU A 138 -13.33 -11.91 2.19
C LEU A 138 -14.06 -10.76 2.90
N SER A 139 -14.45 -9.70 2.15
CA SER A 139 -15.03 -8.48 2.73
C SER A 139 -15.83 -7.66 1.70
N GLY A 140 -16.64 -6.73 2.21
CA GLY A 140 -17.11 -5.59 1.44
C GLY A 140 -15.98 -4.58 1.21
N SER A 141 -16.08 -3.79 0.16
CA SER A 141 -15.21 -2.66 -0.13
C SER A 141 -15.91 -1.32 0.14
N ASN A 142 -15.17 -0.22 0.08
CA ASN A 142 -15.77 1.11 0.19
C ASN A 142 -16.69 1.47 -1.00
N CYS A 143 -16.57 0.77 -2.13
CA CYS A 143 -17.36 1.02 -3.34
C CYS A 143 -18.50 0.02 -3.53
N GLU A 144 -18.37 -1.19 -3.00
CA GLU A 144 -19.35 -2.27 -3.20
C GLU A 144 -19.57 -3.02 -1.88
N ARG A 145 -20.84 -3.34 -1.57
CA ARG A 145 -21.24 -3.99 -0.31
C ARG A 145 -20.64 -3.30 0.93
N SER A 146 -20.69 -1.99 0.96
CA SER A 146 -20.00 -1.14 1.95
C SER A 146 -20.43 -1.40 3.41
N GLU A 147 -21.60 -2.00 3.62
CA GLU A 147 -22.09 -2.39 4.95
C GLU A 147 -21.57 -3.76 5.43
N GLN A 148 -20.84 -4.50 4.56
CA GLN A 148 -20.31 -5.81 4.91
C GLN A 148 -18.89 -5.69 5.47
N GLY A 149 -18.68 -6.30 6.64
CA GLY A 149 -17.37 -6.53 7.23
C GLY A 149 -16.71 -7.82 6.73
N LEU A 150 -15.79 -8.37 7.52
CA LEU A 150 -15.10 -9.61 7.21
C LEU A 150 -16.05 -10.81 7.27
N SER A 151 -16.05 -11.60 6.21
CA SER A 151 -16.64 -12.94 6.24
C SER A 151 -15.86 -13.88 7.16
N ALA A 152 -16.38 -15.09 7.41
CA ALA A 152 -15.60 -16.13 8.10
C ALA A 152 -14.28 -16.41 7.37
N ARG A 153 -14.36 -16.51 6.02
CA ARG A 153 -13.18 -16.71 5.16
C ARG A 153 -12.21 -15.52 5.22
N GLY A 154 -12.74 -14.29 5.32
CA GLY A 154 -11.94 -13.08 5.49
C GLY A 154 -11.12 -13.09 6.78
N ARG A 155 -11.71 -13.56 7.90
CA ARG A 155 -10.99 -13.70 9.17
C ARG A 155 -9.90 -14.78 9.12
N ASP A 156 -10.16 -15.89 8.43
CA ASP A 156 -9.15 -16.95 8.26
C ASP A 156 -8.02 -16.46 7.35
N PHE A 157 -8.32 -15.68 6.31
CA PHE A 157 -7.34 -15.08 5.42
C PHE A 157 -6.48 -14.03 6.15
N LEU A 158 -7.11 -13.15 6.96
CA LEU A 158 -6.41 -12.18 7.81
C LEU A 158 -5.40 -12.88 8.75
N ARG A 159 -5.82 -13.96 9.41
CA ARG A 159 -4.92 -14.75 10.26
C ARG A 159 -3.75 -15.33 9.46
N ALA A 160 -4.05 -15.87 8.28
CA ALA A 160 -3.03 -16.43 7.40
C ALA A 160 -2.01 -15.36 6.91
N MET A 161 -2.44 -14.11 6.70
CA MET A 161 -1.55 -12.98 6.41
C MET A 161 -0.58 -12.72 7.55
N GLU A 162 -1.09 -12.58 8.78
CA GLU A 162 -0.29 -12.30 9.97
C GLU A 162 0.74 -13.42 10.26
N GLU A 163 0.35 -14.68 10.11
CA GLU A 163 1.26 -15.83 10.26
C GLU A 163 2.43 -15.82 9.28
N ARG A 164 2.28 -15.12 8.15
CA ARG A 164 3.30 -14.94 7.10
C ARG A 164 4.04 -13.61 7.18
N GLY A 165 3.75 -12.81 8.21
CA GLY A 165 4.34 -11.47 8.37
C GLY A 165 3.91 -10.49 7.28
N ILE A 166 2.68 -10.63 6.77
CA ILE A 166 2.04 -9.70 5.84
C ILE A 166 1.08 -8.82 6.64
N LEU A 167 1.29 -7.50 6.58
CA LEU A 167 0.46 -6.51 7.26
C LEU A 167 -0.90 -6.38 6.56
N PRO A 168 -2.01 -6.39 7.32
CA PRO A 168 -3.30 -6.05 6.77
C PRO A 168 -3.38 -4.55 6.48
N ASP A 169 -3.75 -4.23 5.25
CA ASP A 169 -3.96 -2.88 4.76
C ASP A 169 -5.46 -2.63 4.58
N VAL A 170 -5.99 -1.61 5.26
CA VAL A 170 -7.41 -1.27 5.25
C VAL A 170 -7.78 -0.24 4.18
N SER A 171 -6.80 0.29 3.42
CA SER A 171 -7.14 1.09 2.24
C SER A 171 -8.05 0.27 1.32
N HIS A 172 -9.11 0.88 0.78
CA HIS A 172 -10.18 0.26 0.01
C HIS A 172 -11.23 -0.57 0.76
N LEU A 173 -10.98 -0.99 2.00
CA LEU A 173 -12.01 -1.71 2.75
C LEU A 173 -13.24 -0.84 3.05
N SER A 174 -14.39 -1.49 3.22
CA SER A 174 -15.56 -0.86 3.83
C SER A 174 -15.25 -0.41 5.26
N ASP A 175 -16.02 0.53 5.79
CA ASP A 175 -15.89 0.93 7.19
C ASP A 175 -16.10 -0.28 8.13
N ALA A 176 -17.09 -1.13 7.84
CA ALA A 176 -17.33 -2.35 8.59
C ALA A 176 -16.14 -3.32 8.51
N GLY A 177 -15.54 -3.49 7.32
CA GLY A 177 -14.33 -4.30 7.11
C GLY A 177 -13.13 -3.76 7.86
N THR A 178 -12.93 -2.43 7.84
CA THR A 178 -11.86 -1.76 8.59
C THR A 178 -11.98 -2.02 10.09
N TRP A 179 -13.18 -1.85 10.67
CA TRP A 179 -13.40 -2.12 12.09
C TRP A 179 -13.25 -3.60 12.45
N ASP A 180 -13.64 -4.51 11.55
CA ASP A 180 -13.41 -5.94 11.75
C ASP A 180 -11.94 -6.29 11.72
N VAL A 181 -11.15 -5.74 10.77
CA VAL A 181 -9.68 -5.92 10.75
C VAL A 181 -9.07 -5.41 12.03
N LEU A 182 -9.38 -4.19 12.46
CA LEU A 182 -8.87 -3.58 13.70
C LEU A 182 -9.24 -4.40 14.96
N ARG A 183 -10.39 -5.07 14.94
CA ARG A 183 -10.85 -5.94 16.04
C ARG A 183 -10.13 -7.30 16.07
N TRP A 184 -9.88 -7.89 14.90
CA TRP A 184 -9.42 -9.28 14.79
C TRP A 184 -7.91 -9.40 14.56
N ALA A 185 -7.24 -8.37 14.07
CA ALA A 185 -5.78 -8.35 13.90
C ALA A 185 -5.08 -8.44 15.26
N ARG A 186 -3.96 -9.16 15.27
CA ARG A 186 -3.10 -9.37 16.45
C ARG A 186 -1.88 -8.46 16.46
N GLY A 187 -1.58 -7.88 15.30
CA GLY A 187 -0.45 -7.00 15.05
C GLY A 187 -0.89 -5.65 14.48
N PRO A 188 0.08 -4.86 14.02
CA PRO A 188 -0.18 -3.56 13.40
C PRO A 188 -1.07 -3.67 12.17
N VAL A 189 -1.99 -2.71 12.04
CA VAL A 189 -2.84 -2.51 10.87
C VAL A 189 -2.40 -1.25 10.15
N ILE A 190 -2.34 -1.25 8.82
CA ILE A 190 -1.96 -0.07 8.06
C ILE A 190 -3.10 0.42 7.17
N ALA A 191 -3.05 1.70 6.81
CA ALA A 191 -3.75 2.26 5.67
C ALA A 191 -2.69 2.88 4.75
N SER A 192 -2.26 2.14 3.75
CA SER A 192 -1.10 2.53 2.92
C SER A 192 -1.31 3.84 2.18
N HIS A 193 -2.58 4.19 1.83
CA HIS A 193 -2.91 5.40 1.07
C HIS A 193 -4.33 5.91 1.40
N SER A 194 -4.48 6.66 2.51
CA SER A 194 -5.78 7.19 2.97
C SER A 194 -5.63 8.53 3.69
N ASN A 195 -6.59 9.45 3.46
CA ASN A 195 -6.61 10.79 4.04
C ASN A 195 -7.64 10.92 5.18
N ALA A 196 -7.80 12.13 5.74
CA ALA A 196 -8.75 12.42 6.79
C ALA A 196 -10.15 12.70 6.23
N ARG A 197 -11.15 11.92 6.64
CA ARG A 197 -12.55 12.10 6.23
C ARG A 197 -13.16 13.39 6.78
N ALA A 198 -12.64 13.89 7.89
CA ALA A 198 -13.05 15.16 8.47
C ALA A 198 -12.82 16.36 7.53
N LEU A 199 -11.78 16.31 6.69
CA LEU A 199 -11.45 17.38 5.75
C LEU A 199 -12.02 17.14 4.35
N CYS A 200 -12.01 15.89 3.90
CA CYS A 200 -12.66 15.49 2.65
C CYS A 200 -13.58 14.29 2.92
N PRO A 201 -14.92 14.47 2.92
CA PRO A 201 -15.88 13.44 3.33
C PRO A 201 -16.05 12.37 2.26
N HIS A 202 -14.93 11.84 1.77
CA HIS A 202 -14.90 10.74 0.82
C HIS A 202 -14.80 9.41 1.57
N ARG A 203 -15.52 8.38 1.09
CA ARG A 203 -15.56 7.05 1.73
C ARG A 203 -14.21 6.32 1.77
N ARG A 204 -13.26 6.71 0.91
CA ARG A 204 -11.88 6.20 0.92
C ARG A 204 -11.03 6.76 2.06
N ASN A 205 -11.46 7.87 2.66
CA ASN A 205 -10.76 8.53 3.74
C ASN A 205 -11.17 7.95 5.10
N LEU A 206 -10.24 7.97 6.05
CA LEU A 206 -10.42 7.45 7.40
C LEU A 206 -11.21 8.42 8.27
N THR A 207 -12.07 7.90 9.13
CA THR A 207 -12.58 8.68 10.26
C THR A 207 -11.48 8.88 11.30
N ASP A 208 -11.61 9.89 12.17
CA ASP A 208 -10.66 10.14 13.25
C ASP A 208 -10.51 8.93 14.18
N ASP A 209 -11.61 8.22 14.44
CA ASP A 209 -11.60 7.02 15.29
C ASP A 209 -10.86 5.85 14.63
N MET A 210 -11.01 5.67 13.29
CA MET A 210 -10.24 4.68 12.53
C MET A 210 -8.75 5.02 12.58
N PHE A 211 -8.40 6.29 12.38
CA PHE A 211 -7.02 6.74 12.47
C PHE A 211 -6.41 6.45 13.85
N ARG A 212 -7.12 6.81 14.93
CA ARG A 212 -6.68 6.52 16.31
C ARG A 212 -6.50 5.02 16.54
N ALA A 213 -7.43 4.21 16.06
CA ALA A 213 -7.35 2.75 16.21
C ALA A 213 -6.16 2.15 15.44
N ILE A 214 -5.85 2.64 14.23
CA ILE A 214 -4.65 2.26 13.47
C ILE A 214 -3.39 2.68 14.23
N ARG A 215 -3.32 3.92 14.71
CA ARG A 215 -2.22 4.42 15.54
C ARG A 215 -2.00 3.53 16.77
N ASP A 216 -3.06 3.24 17.50
CA ASP A 216 -3.02 2.48 18.75
C ASP A 216 -2.66 1.00 18.52
N SER A 217 -2.87 0.47 17.30
CA SER A 217 -2.35 -0.84 16.88
C SER A 217 -0.83 -0.85 16.63
N GLY A 218 -0.17 0.31 16.66
CA GLY A 218 1.22 0.48 16.23
C GLY A 218 1.38 0.52 14.72
N GLY A 219 0.31 0.86 14.00
CA GLY A 219 0.24 0.87 12.56
C GLY A 219 0.71 2.17 11.90
N PHE A 220 0.40 2.30 10.62
CA PHE A 220 0.86 3.37 9.75
C PHE A 220 -0.27 3.84 8.83
N VAL A 221 -0.29 5.15 8.53
CA VAL A 221 -1.19 5.77 7.55
C VAL A 221 -0.37 6.58 6.55
N GLY A 222 -0.46 6.20 5.27
CA GLY A 222 0.13 6.96 4.16
C GLY A 222 -0.87 7.99 3.62
N LEU A 223 -0.43 9.23 3.49
CA LEU A 223 -1.23 10.29 2.88
C LEU A 223 -1.33 10.07 1.37
N ASN A 224 -2.55 10.01 0.86
CA ASN A 224 -2.86 9.75 -0.54
C ASN A 224 -2.89 11.07 -1.34
N ALA A 225 -2.17 11.10 -2.47
CA ALA A 225 -2.09 12.28 -3.33
C ALA A 225 -3.19 12.33 -4.42
N TYR A 226 -4.07 11.33 -4.50
CA TYR A 226 -5.16 11.33 -5.47
C TYR A 226 -6.17 12.43 -5.18
N LEU A 227 -6.29 13.39 -6.10
CA LEU A 227 -7.01 14.65 -5.90
C LEU A 227 -8.44 14.49 -5.35
N PRO A 228 -9.27 13.51 -5.79
CA PRO A 228 -10.60 13.33 -5.25
C PRO A 228 -10.65 12.99 -3.75
N PHE A 229 -9.56 12.47 -3.16
CA PHE A 229 -9.46 12.14 -1.74
C PHE A 229 -8.81 13.25 -0.91
N VAL A 230 -8.07 14.15 -1.57
CA VAL A 230 -7.53 15.36 -0.95
C VAL A 230 -8.64 16.39 -0.72
N GLY A 231 -9.55 16.56 -1.70
CA GLY A 231 -10.61 17.57 -1.63
C GLY A 231 -10.08 18.99 -1.85
N GLY A 232 -10.88 19.99 -1.49
CA GLY A 232 -10.51 21.39 -1.69
C GLY A 232 -10.22 21.72 -3.17
N GLY A 233 -9.08 22.35 -3.43
CA GLY A 233 -8.55 22.59 -4.78
C GLY A 233 -7.59 21.50 -5.27
N GLY A 234 -7.30 20.48 -4.44
CA GLY A 234 -6.30 19.45 -4.73
C GLY A 234 -4.88 20.00 -4.72
N THR A 235 -4.60 20.99 -3.89
CA THR A 235 -3.29 21.63 -3.77
C THR A 235 -2.40 20.92 -2.74
N MET A 236 -1.11 21.26 -2.72
CA MET A 236 -0.20 20.78 -1.68
C MET A 236 -0.60 21.29 -0.29
N GLU A 237 -1.20 22.47 -0.21
CA GLU A 237 -1.74 23.03 1.04
C GLU A 237 -2.93 22.22 1.54
N ASP A 238 -3.81 21.75 0.64
CA ASP A 238 -4.92 20.86 1.01
C ASP A 238 -4.39 19.53 1.53
N LEU A 239 -3.37 18.94 0.89
CA LEU A 239 -2.73 17.72 1.38
C LEU A 239 -2.03 17.93 2.72
N ALA A 240 -1.34 19.07 2.89
CA ALA A 240 -0.73 19.45 4.17
C ALA A 240 -1.77 19.58 5.29
N GLY A 241 -2.99 20.06 4.97
CA GLY A 241 -4.10 20.09 5.92
C GLY A 241 -4.46 18.71 6.47
N HIS A 242 -4.44 17.66 5.66
CA HIS A 242 -4.64 16.27 6.13
C HIS A 242 -3.52 15.83 7.06
N LEU A 243 -2.26 16.19 6.75
CA LEU A 243 -1.12 15.93 7.64
C LEU A 243 -1.32 16.60 9.00
N GLU A 244 -1.63 17.91 9.00
CA GLU A 244 -1.85 18.69 10.22
C GLU A 244 -3.01 18.14 11.04
N HIS A 245 -4.10 17.72 10.38
CA HIS A 245 -5.23 17.11 11.06
C HIS A 245 -4.83 15.83 11.80
N PHE A 246 -4.14 14.91 11.13
CA PHE A 246 -3.69 13.67 11.75
C PHE A 246 -2.60 13.91 12.82
N LEU A 247 -1.73 14.92 12.66
CA LEU A 247 -0.80 15.34 13.72
C LEU A 247 -1.56 15.82 14.96
N SER A 248 -2.68 16.55 14.80
CA SER A 248 -3.54 16.96 15.93
C SER A 248 -4.19 15.79 16.69
N LEU A 249 -4.16 14.59 16.11
CA LEU A 249 -4.61 13.32 16.69
C LEU A 249 -3.43 12.46 17.21
N ASP A 250 -2.30 13.07 17.56
CA ASP A 250 -1.07 12.43 18.06
C ASP A 250 -0.45 11.46 17.01
N GLY A 251 -0.45 11.87 15.74
CA GLY A 251 -0.06 11.05 14.59
C GLY A 251 1.42 11.02 14.23
N GLU A 252 2.34 11.69 14.96
CA GLU A 252 3.74 11.92 14.54
C GLU A 252 4.52 10.64 14.23
N LYS A 253 4.15 9.52 14.85
CA LYS A 253 4.80 8.22 14.65
C LYS A 253 4.04 7.28 13.74
N THR A 254 2.90 7.74 13.20
CA THR A 254 1.94 6.92 12.44
C THR A 254 1.87 7.35 10.99
N LEU A 255 2.34 8.55 10.66
CA LEU A 255 2.14 9.17 9.35
C LEU A 255 3.35 9.04 8.42
N GLY A 256 3.06 8.95 7.13
CA GLY A 256 4.00 9.04 6.03
C GLY A 256 3.32 9.31 4.71
N LEU A 257 3.99 9.00 3.60
CA LEU A 257 3.43 9.12 2.27
C LEU A 257 2.81 7.80 1.83
N GLY A 258 1.79 7.89 0.99
CA GLY A 258 1.15 6.80 0.28
C GLY A 258 0.61 7.37 -1.02
N GLY A 259 1.53 7.74 -1.93
CA GLY A 259 1.28 8.66 -3.05
C GLY A 259 0.18 8.22 -4.01
N ASP A 260 -0.01 6.91 -4.20
CA ASP A 260 -1.01 6.25 -5.05
C ASP A 260 -0.78 6.43 -6.56
#